data_bb5f33efc0caa59afa0886c5159749f9
#
_entry.id   bb5f33efc0caa59afa0886c5159749f9
#
_cell.length_a   1.000
_cell.length_b   1.000
_cell.length_c   1.000
_cell.angle_alpha   90.00
_cell.angle_beta   90.00
_cell.angle_gamma   90.00
#
_symmetry.space_group_name_H-M   'P 1'
#
loop_
_entity.id
_entity.type
_entity.pdbx_description
1 polymer ?
#
loop_
_entity_poly.entity_id
_entity_poly.type
_entity_poly.pdbx_seq_one_letter_code
_entity_poly.pdbx_strand_id
1 'polypeptide(L)'
;MRRLLDARTGGFLLLALLVALLPLLLPNKFYYDVAIKTLLNALVCVGLNLLIGYAGQISLGHAGFFALGAYASAILTSHYKWPGLLAMLAGALGVALLSFLVARPILRLRGHYLAMATLGLGIIIAIVINREIPLTGGPDGMSVPALRIWDWRLTGAVTWYWISAGALVLAVWVSLNLVESPVGRALRALHGSEIAAVQRVRWRDLASKLFFELGCKFVRQSNPARR
;
A
#
# COMPACT_ATOMS: atom_id res chain seq x y z
N MET A 1 -5.13 -16.92 -24.96
CA MET A 1 -5.19 -15.53 -24.48
C MET A 1 -6.60 -15.15 -23.96
N ARG A 2 -7.71 -15.36 -24.69
CA ARG A 2 -9.09 -15.10 -24.24
C ARG A 2 -9.45 -15.83 -22.92
N ARG A 3 -9.13 -17.11 -22.77
CA ARG A 3 -9.46 -17.88 -21.55
C ARG A 3 -8.76 -17.39 -20.27
N LEU A 4 -7.60 -16.75 -20.36
CA LEU A 4 -6.91 -16.17 -19.21
C LEU A 4 -7.50 -14.81 -18.81
N LEU A 5 -8.04 -14.05 -19.78
CA LEU A 5 -8.79 -12.84 -19.53
C LEU A 5 -10.13 -13.17 -18.84
N ASP A 6 -10.82 -14.23 -19.32
CA ASP A 6 -12.08 -14.67 -18.71
C ASP A 6 -11.88 -15.17 -17.26
N ALA A 7 -10.79 -15.88 -16.96
CA ALA A 7 -10.48 -16.34 -15.61
C ALA A 7 -10.14 -15.19 -14.64
N ARG A 8 -9.48 -14.14 -15.12
CA ARG A 8 -9.14 -12.95 -14.29
C ARG A 8 -10.35 -12.07 -14.01
N THR A 9 -11.14 -11.80 -15.04
CA THR A 9 -12.40 -11.05 -14.89
C THR A 9 -13.38 -11.83 -14.04
N GLY A 10 -13.43 -13.15 -14.19
CA GLY A 10 -14.23 -14.05 -13.36
C GLY A 10 -13.80 -14.01 -11.89
N GLY A 11 -12.49 -14.08 -11.59
CA GLY A 11 -11.97 -13.97 -10.23
C GLY A 11 -12.24 -12.61 -9.59
N PHE A 12 -12.09 -11.51 -10.35
CA PHE A 12 -12.42 -10.18 -9.86
C PHE A 12 -13.91 -10.01 -9.57
N LEU A 13 -14.79 -10.48 -10.48
CA LEU A 13 -16.23 -10.46 -10.29
C LEU A 13 -16.68 -11.32 -9.12
N LEU A 14 -16.07 -12.50 -8.95
CA LEU A 14 -16.35 -13.40 -7.82
C LEU A 14 -15.96 -12.73 -6.50
N LEU A 15 -14.79 -12.10 -6.42
CA LEU A 15 -14.35 -11.35 -5.24
C LEU A 15 -15.31 -10.18 -4.94
N ALA A 16 -15.67 -9.39 -5.95
CA ALA A 16 -16.60 -8.28 -5.80
C ALA A 16 -17.99 -8.75 -5.34
N LEU A 17 -18.48 -9.85 -5.91
CA LEU A 17 -19.75 -10.47 -5.52
C LEU A 17 -19.69 -10.98 -4.08
N LEU A 18 -18.61 -11.67 -3.69
CA LEU A 18 -18.42 -12.21 -2.36
C LEU A 18 -18.40 -11.11 -1.29
N VAL A 19 -17.66 -10.03 -1.57
CA VAL A 19 -17.61 -8.85 -0.70
C VAL A 19 -18.97 -8.14 -0.65
N ALA A 20 -19.74 -8.10 -1.74
CA ALA A 20 -21.05 -7.48 -1.77
C ALA A 20 -22.13 -8.32 -1.04
N LEU A 21 -22.00 -9.64 -1.05
CA LEU A 21 -22.94 -10.56 -0.36
C LEU A 21 -22.62 -10.72 1.13
N LEU A 22 -21.38 -10.47 1.56
CA LEU A 22 -20.96 -10.65 2.94
C LEU A 22 -21.85 -9.91 3.96
N PRO A 23 -22.29 -8.65 3.73
CA PRO A 23 -23.15 -7.94 4.70
C PRO A 23 -24.49 -8.61 4.96
N LEU A 24 -24.99 -9.45 4.05
CA LEU A 24 -26.23 -10.21 4.25
C LEU A 24 -26.09 -11.33 5.30
N LEU A 25 -24.84 -11.79 5.52
CA LEU A 25 -24.50 -12.85 6.46
C LEU A 25 -24.08 -12.29 7.84
N LEU A 26 -23.95 -10.95 7.99
CA LEU A 26 -23.43 -10.35 9.20
C LEU A 26 -24.58 -9.82 10.09
N PRO A 27 -25.00 -10.55 11.13
CA PRO A 27 -26.15 -10.15 11.96
C PRO A 27 -25.84 -9.07 12.98
N ASN A 28 -24.56 -8.87 13.39
CA ASN A 28 -24.15 -8.03 14.50
C ASN A 28 -23.04 -7.04 14.14
N LYS A 29 -22.97 -5.91 14.84
CA LYS A 29 -21.92 -4.87 14.68
C LYS A 29 -20.50 -5.43 14.87
N PHE A 30 -20.31 -6.40 15.76
CA PHE A 30 -19.02 -7.06 15.99
C PHE A 30 -18.46 -7.70 14.71
N TYR A 31 -19.30 -8.40 13.95
CA TYR A 31 -18.87 -9.01 12.68
C TYR A 31 -18.49 -7.98 11.63
N TYR A 32 -19.16 -6.82 11.60
CA TYR A 32 -18.75 -5.70 10.72
C TYR A 32 -17.37 -5.16 11.07
N ASP A 33 -17.05 -5.01 12.37
CA ASP A 33 -15.73 -4.54 12.80
C ASP A 33 -14.62 -5.53 12.42
N VAL A 34 -14.88 -6.83 12.57
CA VAL A 34 -13.95 -7.88 12.12
C VAL A 34 -13.79 -7.87 10.60
N ALA A 35 -14.89 -7.74 9.86
CA ALA A 35 -14.88 -7.69 8.40
C ALA A 35 -14.11 -6.46 7.90
N ILE A 36 -14.31 -5.27 8.47
CA ILE A 36 -13.56 -4.06 8.12
C ILE A 36 -12.05 -4.26 8.32
N LYS A 37 -11.63 -4.79 9.46
CA LYS A 37 -10.23 -5.09 9.74
C LYS A 37 -9.64 -6.08 8.74
N THR A 38 -10.42 -7.11 8.38
CA THR A 38 -10.02 -8.11 7.39
C THR A 38 -9.85 -7.49 6.00
N LEU A 39 -10.81 -6.63 5.58
CA LEU A 39 -10.73 -5.93 4.28
C LEU A 39 -9.52 -4.97 4.21
N LEU A 40 -9.22 -4.25 5.31
CA LEU A 40 -8.04 -3.38 5.38
C LEU A 40 -6.74 -4.20 5.33
N ASN A 41 -6.66 -5.32 6.04
CA ASN A 41 -5.51 -6.21 5.95
C ASN A 41 -5.36 -6.83 4.55
N ALA A 42 -6.47 -7.22 3.91
CA ALA A 42 -6.46 -7.69 2.52
C ALA A 42 -5.94 -6.61 1.56
N LEU A 43 -6.31 -5.34 1.76
CA LEU A 43 -5.78 -4.21 1.00
C LEU A 43 -4.25 -4.11 1.10
N VAL A 44 -3.71 -4.24 2.31
CA VAL A 44 -2.26 -4.26 2.55
C VAL A 44 -1.60 -5.46 1.85
N CYS A 45 -2.23 -6.65 1.91
CA CYS A 45 -1.75 -7.85 1.23
C CYS A 45 -1.72 -7.69 -0.30
N VAL A 46 -2.68 -6.98 -0.89
CA VAL A 46 -2.67 -6.68 -2.34
C VAL A 46 -1.43 -5.86 -2.71
N GLY A 47 -1.09 -4.83 -1.92
CA GLY A 47 0.13 -4.04 -2.11
C GLY A 47 1.40 -4.87 -1.95
N LEU A 48 1.44 -5.72 -0.92
CA LEU A 48 2.57 -6.61 -0.66
C LEU A 48 2.76 -7.65 -1.78
N ASN A 49 1.66 -8.16 -2.34
CA ASN A 49 1.70 -9.10 -3.46
C ASN A 49 2.31 -8.47 -4.73
N LEU A 50 2.08 -7.17 -4.98
CA LEU A 50 2.75 -6.46 -6.08
C LEU A 50 4.27 -6.40 -5.87
N LEU A 51 4.74 -6.18 -4.64
CA LEU A 51 6.16 -6.13 -4.32
C LEU A 51 6.82 -7.51 -4.39
N ILE A 52 6.27 -8.51 -3.70
CA ILE A 52 6.86 -9.84 -3.62
C ILE A 52 6.61 -10.62 -4.91
N GLY A 53 5.36 -10.62 -5.39
CA GLY A 53 4.95 -11.45 -6.52
C GLY A 53 5.49 -10.96 -7.86
N TYR A 54 5.53 -9.64 -8.08
CA TYR A 54 5.91 -9.08 -9.38
C TYR A 54 7.31 -8.46 -9.39
N ALA A 55 7.72 -7.77 -8.33
CA ALA A 55 9.06 -7.19 -8.27
C ALA A 55 10.10 -8.13 -7.64
N GLY A 56 9.69 -9.24 -7.01
CA GLY A 56 10.58 -10.19 -6.35
C GLY A 56 11.29 -9.62 -5.13
N GLN A 57 10.80 -8.52 -4.58
CA GLN A 57 11.40 -7.83 -3.44
C GLN A 57 10.68 -8.20 -2.15
N ILE A 58 11.39 -8.86 -1.24
CA ILE A 58 10.85 -9.22 0.07
C ILE A 58 10.88 -7.99 0.97
N SER A 59 9.70 -7.49 1.36
CA SER A 59 9.56 -6.38 2.31
C SER A 59 8.80 -6.83 3.54
N LEU A 60 9.47 -6.83 4.69
CA LEU A 60 8.88 -7.14 6.00
C LEU A 60 8.49 -5.89 6.79
N GLY A 61 8.80 -4.70 6.29
CA GLY A 61 8.48 -3.41 6.91
C GLY A 61 7.14 -2.80 6.51
N HIS A 62 6.35 -3.48 5.68
CA HIS A 62 5.11 -2.92 5.12
C HIS A 62 4.08 -2.53 6.19
N ALA A 63 3.99 -3.33 7.27
CA ALA A 63 3.14 -3.05 8.42
C ALA A 63 3.52 -1.73 9.12
N GLY A 64 4.82 -1.39 9.19
CA GLY A 64 5.29 -0.12 9.76
C GLY A 64 4.80 1.10 8.97
N PHE A 65 4.85 1.05 7.65
CA PHE A 65 4.33 2.13 6.81
C PHE A 65 2.81 2.27 6.90
N PHE A 66 2.10 1.15 7.02
CA PHE A 66 0.66 1.16 7.27
C PHE A 66 0.33 1.84 8.61
N ALA A 67 1.06 1.48 9.67
CA ALA A 67 0.91 2.09 10.98
C ALA A 67 1.21 3.60 10.95
N LEU A 68 2.30 4.02 10.28
CA LEU A 68 2.62 5.44 10.11
C LEU A 68 1.49 6.21 9.43
N GLY A 69 0.87 5.66 8.39
CA GLY A 69 -0.27 6.29 7.70
C GLY A 69 -1.48 6.47 8.61
N ALA A 70 -1.79 5.42 9.39
CA ALA A 70 -2.88 5.44 10.36
C ALA A 70 -2.63 6.49 11.45
N TYR A 71 -1.46 6.48 12.08
CA TYR A 71 -1.12 7.44 13.13
C TYR A 71 -0.96 8.87 12.61
N ALA A 72 -0.39 9.09 11.43
CA ALA A 72 -0.29 10.42 10.83
C ALA A 72 -1.68 11.04 10.64
N SER A 73 -2.62 10.28 10.07
CA SER A 73 -3.99 10.76 9.90
C SER A 73 -4.71 10.96 11.23
N ALA A 74 -4.49 10.07 12.21
CA ALA A 74 -5.06 10.15 13.54
C ALA A 74 -4.56 11.39 14.31
N ILE A 75 -3.26 11.67 14.29
CA ILE A 75 -2.65 12.85 14.93
C ILE A 75 -3.18 14.15 14.31
N LEU A 76 -3.21 14.24 12.98
CA LEU A 76 -3.72 15.42 12.28
C LEU A 76 -5.19 15.69 12.62
N THR A 77 -5.99 14.64 12.78
CA THR A 77 -7.42 14.78 13.10
C THR A 77 -7.64 15.10 14.58
N SER A 78 -6.92 14.44 15.49
CA SER A 78 -7.13 14.58 16.94
C SER A 78 -6.47 15.83 17.51
N HIS A 79 -5.18 16.07 17.21
CA HIS A 79 -4.43 17.20 17.76
C HIS A 79 -4.65 18.49 16.96
N TYR A 80 -4.58 18.41 15.64
CA TYR A 80 -4.67 19.61 14.77
C TYR A 80 -6.10 19.91 14.29
N LYS A 81 -7.09 19.04 14.62
CA LYS A 81 -8.51 19.21 14.28
C LYS A 81 -8.75 19.40 12.77
N TRP A 82 -7.90 18.82 11.94
CA TRP A 82 -8.06 18.87 10.49
C TRP A 82 -9.29 18.07 10.05
N PRO A 83 -9.95 18.46 8.95
CA PRO A 83 -11.00 17.64 8.34
C PRO A 83 -10.43 16.24 8.04
N GLY A 84 -11.14 15.18 8.45
CA GLY A 84 -10.60 13.83 8.40
C GLY A 84 -10.12 13.38 7.01
N LEU A 85 -10.79 13.85 5.94
CA LEU A 85 -10.41 13.53 4.57
C LEU A 85 -9.07 14.18 4.18
N LEU A 86 -8.85 15.44 4.57
CA LEU A 86 -7.58 16.13 4.36
C LEU A 86 -6.46 15.50 5.19
N ALA A 87 -6.76 15.08 6.43
CA ALA A 87 -5.81 14.40 7.30
C ALA A 87 -5.38 13.04 6.71
N MET A 88 -6.30 12.27 6.13
CA MET A 88 -5.99 11.02 5.43
C MET A 88 -5.12 11.25 4.20
N LEU A 89 -5.44 12.24 3.37
CA LEU A 89 -4.63 12.59 2.19
C LEU A 89 -3.23 13.07 2.58
N ALA A 90 -3.14 13.95 3.58
CA ALA A 90 -1.86 14.45 4.10
C ALA A 90 -1.02 13.32 4.70
N GLY A 91 -1.64 12.41 5.48
CA GLY A 91 -0.99 11.21 6.01
C GLY A 91 -0.47 10.30 4.90
N ALA A 92 -1.28 10.04 3.88
CA ALA A 92 -0.89 9.22 2.73
C ALA A 92 0.28 9.85 1.96
N LEU A 93 0.25 11.16 1.70
CA LEU A 93 1.34 11.88 1.04
C LEU A 93 2.61 11.89 1.89
N GLY A 94 2.48 12.10 3.20
CA GLY A 94 3.61 12.07 4.15
C GLY A 94 4.30 10.72 4.16
N VAL A 95 3.53 9.63 4.24
CA VAL A 95 4.06 8.26 4.17
C VAL A 95 4.66 7.95 2.81
N ALA A 96 4.05 8.39 1.71
CA ALA A 96 4.60 8.21 0.37
C ALA A 96 5.95 8.92 0.22
N LEU A 97 6.07 10.14 0.71
CA LEU A 97 7.32 10.91 0.70
C LEU A 97 8.39 10.24 1.57
N LEU A 98 8.05 9.82 2.78
CA LEU A 98 8.95 9.13 3.69
C LEU A 98 9.40 7.79 3.10
N SER A 99 8.47 7.01 2.54
CA SER A 99 8.79 5.77 1.83
C SER A 99 9.76 6.01 0.68
N PHE A 100 9.57 7.09 -0.09
CA PHE A 100 10.46 7.44 -1.20
C PHE A 100 11.87 7.80 -0.73
N LEU A 101 11.99 8.56 0.37
CA LEU A 101 13.27 8.92 0.97
C LEU A 101 14.02 7.69 1.49
N VAL A 102 13.30 6.82 2.21
CA VAL A 102 13.86 5.62 2.84
C VAL A 102 14.13 4.52 1.79
N ALA A 103 13.35 4.46 0.73
CA ALA A 103 13.57 3.50 -0.35
C ALA A 103 14.96 3.65 -1.01
N ARG A 104 15.47 4.89 -1.14
CA ARG A 104 16.78 5.13 -1.76
C ARG A 104 17.93 4.33 -1.14
N PRO A 105 18.20 4.40 0.18
CA PRO A 105 19.25 3.62 0.80
C PRO A 105 18.92 2.12 0.87
N ILE A 106 17.66 1.76 1.12
CA ILE A 106 17.24 0.37 1.32
C ILE A 106 17.30 -0.44 0.04
N LEU A 107 16.89 0.11 -1.10
CA LEU A 107 16.94 -0.56 -2.40
C LEU A 107 18.36 -0.81 -2.93
N ARG A 108 19.39 -0.27 -2.27
CA ARG A 108 20.78 -0.65 -2.56
C ARG A 108 21.14 -2.03 -2.02
N LEU A 109 20.37 -2.53 -1.05
CA LEU A 109 20.54 -3.84 -0.45
C LEU A 109 19.85 -4.90 -1.33
N ARG A 110 20.42 -6.11 -1.38
CA ARG A 110 19.91 -7.22 -2.21
C ARG A 110 19.57 -8.44 -1.36
N GLY A 111 18.57 -9.20 -1.81
CA GLY A 111 18.21 -10.48 -1.19
C GLY A 111 17.83 -10.35 0.28
N HIS A 112 18.44 -11.15 1.14
CA HIS A 112 18.16 -11.22 2.56
C HIS A 112 18.45 -9.91 3.32
N TYR A 113 19.45 -9.15 2.88
CA TYR A 113 19.79 -7.86 3.51
C TYR A 113 18.67 -6.83 3.35
N LEU A 114 17.96 -6.86 2.21
CA LEU A 114 16.79 -6.02 1.98
C LEU A 114 15.66 -6.36 2.95
N ALA A 115 15.39 -7.66 3.13
CA ALA A 115 14.35 -8.12 4.06
C ALA A 115 14.67 -7.74 5.51
N MET A 116 15.93 -7.92 5.95
CA MET A 116 16.37 -7.53 7.29
C MET A 116 16.29 -6.02 7.52
N ALA A 117 16.70 -5.20 6.54
CA ALA A 117 16.64 -3.74 6.63
C ALA A 117 15.19 -3.24 6.71
N THR A 118 14.29 -3.80 5.92
CA THR A 118 12.86 -3.43 5.97
C THR A 118 12.21 -3.87 7.27
N LEU A 119 12.57 -5.05 7.81
CA LEU A 119 12.12 -5.50 9.12
C LEU A 119 12.60 -4.55 10.23
N GLY A 120 13.90 -4.23 10.22
CA GLY A 120 14.48 -3.29 11.19
C GLY A 120 13.79 -1.92 11.15
N LEU A 121 13.50 -1.41 9.95
CA LEU A 121 12.74 -0.18 9.80
C LEU A 121 11.33 -0.30 10.41
N GLY A 122 10.62 -1.40 10.17
CA GLY A 122 9.30 -1.64 10.76
C GLY A 122 9.34 -1.65 12.28
N ILE A 123 10.36 -2.26 12.87
CA ILE A 123 10.58 -2.29 14.33
C ILE A 123 10.88 -0.88 14.86
N ILE A 124 11.73 -0.11 14.19
CA ILE A 124 12.04 1.28 14.58
C ILE A 124 10.75 2.12 14.57
N ILE A 125 9.94 2.02 13.53
CA ILE A 125 8.65 2.72 13.45
C ILE A 125 7.74 2.32 14.62
N ALA A 126 7.63 1.03 14.93
CA ALA A 126 6.83 0.54 16.04
C ALA A 126 7.33 1.07 17.40
N ILE A 127 8.65 1.11 17.60
CA ILE A 127 9.25 1.67 18.83
C ILE A 127 8.94 3.16 18.94
N VAL A 128 9.11 3.93 17.86
CA VAL A 128 8.82 5.37 17.86
C VAL A 128 7.35 5.62 18.20
N ILE A 129 6.43 4.91 17.55
CA ILE A 129 4.99 5.05 17.82
C ILE A 129 4.66 4.73 19.28
N ASN A 130 5.25 3.69 19.87
CA ASN A 130 4.98 3.30 21.25
C ASN A 130 5.65 4.22 22.29
N ARG A 131 6.74 4.90 21.93
CA ARG A 131 7.48 5.80 22.84
C ARG A 131 6.91 7.22 22.90
N GLU A 132 6.36 7.70 21.80
CA GLU A 132 5.82 9.06 21.68
C GLU A 132 4.40 9.16 22.27
N ILE A 133 4.26 8.84 23.57
CA ILE A 133 2.96 8.82 24.28
C ILE A 133 2.16 10.12 24.10
N PRO A 134 2.77 11.34 24.15
CA PRO A 134 2.00 12.58 24.02
C PRO A 134 1.28 12.74 22.66
N LEU A 135 1.84 12.14 21.60
CA LEU A 135 1.32 12.28 20.24
C LEU A 135 0.48 11.08 19.79
N THR A 136 0.88 9.88 20.19
CA THR A 136 0.29 8.62 19.69
C THR A 136 -0.61 7.92 20.70
N GLY A 137 -0.54 8.33 21.98
CA GLY A 137 -1.16 7.59 23.10
C GLY A 137 -0.38 6.34 23.52
N GLY A 138 0.75 6.02 22.83
CA GLY A 138 1.58 4.87 23.16
C GLY A 138 0.86 3.52 23.00
N PRO A 139 1.07 2.57 23.94
CA PRO A 139 0.45 1.25 23.88
C PRO A 139 -1.08 1.27 24.00
N ASP A 140 -1.64 2.28 24.67
CA ASP A 140 -3.08 2.42 24.89
C ASP A 140 -3.80 2.95 23.63
N GLY A 141 -3.04 3.46 22.66
CA GLY A 141 -3.57 4.05 21.44
C GLY A 141 -4.23 5.41 21.67
N MET A 142 -4.78 5.96 20.58
CA MET A 142 -5.44 7.26 20.64
C MET A 142 -6.88 7.18 20.17
N SER A 143 -7.76 7.97 20.80
CA SER A 143 -9.14 8.11 20.36
C SER A 143 -9.22 9.09 19.20
N VAL A 144 -9.73 8.63 18.06
CA VAL A 144 -9.90 9.45 16.86
C VAL A 144 -11.36 9.86 16.74
N PRO A 145 -11.65 11.17 16.57
CA PRO A 145 -13.01 11.63 16.38
C PRO A 145 -13.62 11.08 15.09
N ALA A 146 -14.95 10.88 15.08
CA ALA A 146 -15.65 10.37 13.91
C ALA A 146 -15.41 11.25 12.68
N LEU A 147 -15.17 10.63 11.54
CA LEU A 147 -14.88 11.31 10.29
C LEU A 147 -16.10 12.16 9.87
N ARG A 148 -15.88 13.44 9.70
CA ARG A 148 -16.88 14.38 9.18
C ARG A 148 -16.50 14.78 7.76
N ILE A 149 -17.42 14.55 6.82
CA ILE A 149 -17.30 15.08 5.46
C ILE A 149 -18.42 16.10 5.32
N TRP A 150 -18.05 17.41 5.33
CA TRP A 150 -18.98 18.52 5.35
C TRP A 150 -19.89 18.42 6.59
N ASP A 151 -21.19 18.29 6.46
CA ASP A 151 -22.17 18.13 7.55
C ASP A 151 -22.51 16.65 7.87
N TRP A 152 -22.04 15.71 7.07
CA TRP A 152 -22.30 14.29 7.26
C TRP A 152 -21.27 13.66 8.20
N ARG A 153 -21.74 13.17 9.34
CA ARG A 153 -20.96 12.29 10.21
C ARG A 153 -21.01 10.88 9.64
N LEU A 154 -19.86 10.39 9.18
CA LEU A 154 -19.72 9.00 8.81
C LEU A 154 -19.67 8.13 10.08
N THR A 155 -20.85 7.91 10.65
CA THR A 155 -21.03 7.07 11.84
C THR A 155 -21.78 5.81 11.42
N GLY A 156 -21.18 4.65 11.66
CA GLY A 156 -21.84 3.36 11.41
C GLY A 156 -20.86 2.32 10.84
N ALA A 157 -20.89 1.12 11.43
CA ALA A 157 -20.05 0.01 10.97
C ALA A 157 -20.34 -0.38 9.50
N VAL A 158 -21.61 -0.27 9.08
CA VAL A 158 -22.03 -0.58 7.71
C VAL A 158 -21.40 0.40 6.70
N THR A 159 -21.36 1.71 7.01
CA THR A 159 -20.75 2.71 6.13
C THR A 159 -19.26 2.47 5.97
N TRP A 160 -18.56 2.19 7.07
CA TRP A 160 -17.12 1.86 7.05
C TRP A 160 -16.84 0.56 6.31
N TYR A 161 -17.74 -0.41 6.43
CA TYR A 161 -17.65 -1.64 5.65
C TYR A 161 -17.64 -1.35 4.14
N TRP A 162 -18.61 -0.58 3.64
CA TRP A 162 -18.70 -0.27 2.20
C TRP A 162 -17.53 0.58 1.70
N ILE A 163 -17.00 1.48 2.52
CA ILE A 163 -15.81 2.26 2.18
C ILE A 163 -14.58 1.35 2.06
N SER A 164 -14.35 0.46 3.02
CA SER A 164 -13.21 -0.47 3.00
C SER A 164 -13.35 -1.51 1.89
N ALA A 165 -14.56 -2.00 1.64
CA ALA A 165 -14.89 -2.91 0.54
C ALA A 165 -14.62 -2.25 -0.83
N GLY A 166 -15.10 -1.02 -1.03
CA GLY A 166 -14.85 -0.25 -2.24
C GLY A 166 -13.37 0.03 -2.45
N ALA A 167 -12.64 0.37 -1.39
CA ALA A 167 -11.20 0.56 -1.46
C ALA A 167 -10.45 -0.72 -1.85
N LEU A 168 -10.85 -1.88 -1.31
CA LEU A 168 -10.25 -3.17 -1.68
C LEU A 168 -10.51 -3.52 -3.14
N VAL A 169 -11.76 -3.41 -3.60
CA VAL A 169 -12.13 -3.71 -4.99
C VAL A 169 -11.38 -2.79 -5.95
N LEU A 170 -11.30 -1.49 -5.63
CA LEU A 170 -10.55 -0.51 -6.41
C LEU A 170 -9.06 -0.84 -6.44
N ALA A 171 -8.47 -1.22 -5.31
CA ALA A 171 -7.05 -1.58 -5.25
C ALA A 171 -6.74 -2.85 -6.07
N VAL A 172 -7.60 -3.85 -6.02
CA VAL A 172 -7.46 -5.06 -6.85
C VAL A 172 -7.58 -4.71 -8.33
N TRP A 173 -8.57 -3.88 -8.70
CA TRP A 173 -8.75 -3.43 -10.08
C TRP A 173 -7.55 -2.64 -10.60
N VAL A 174 -7.05 -1.68 -9.82
CA VAL A 174 -5.84 -0.91 -10.15
C VAL A 174 -4.62 -1.83 -10.26
N SER A 175 -4.47 -2.80 -9.36
CA SER A 175 -3.38 -3.77 -9.36
C SER A 175 -3.40 -4.64 -10.63
N LEU A 176 -4.56 -5.12 -11.04
CA LEU A 176 -4.72 -5.91 -12.27
C LEU A 176 -4.33 -5.08 -13.50
N ASN A 177 -4.80 -3.82 -13.58
CA ASN A 177 -4.45 -2.92 -14.67
C ASN A 177 -2.95 -2.55 -14.65
N LEU A 178 -2.38 -2.33 -13.46
CA LEU A 178 -0.96 -2.03 -13.30
C LEU A 178 -0.08 -3.17 -13.79
N VAL A 179 -0.43 -4.40 -13.47
CA VAL A 179 0.30 -5.61 -13.88
C VAL A 179 0.33 -5.79 -15.40
N GLU A 180 -0.71 -5.37 -16.10
CA GLU A 180 -0.78 -5.43 -17.58
C GLU A 180 -0.14 -4.22 -18.26
N SER A 181 0.08 -3.14 -17.52
CA SER A 181 0.69 -1.91 -18.00
C SER A 181 2.18 -2.11 -18.36
N PRO A 182 2.80 -1.14 -19.06
CA PRO A 182 4.25 -1.13 -19.27
C PRO A 182 5.06 -1.19 -17.96
N VAL A 183 4.52 -0.60 -16.89
CA VAL A 183 5.12 -0.61 -15.54
C VAL A 183 5.14 -2.03 -14.96
N GLY A 184 4.06 -2.80 -15.08
CA GLY A 184 4.00 -4.18 -14.60
C GLY A 184 4.93 -5.10 -15.39
N ARG A 185 5.13 -4.84 -16.68
CA ARG A 185 6.14 -5.57 -17.48
C ARG A 185 7.56 -5.25 -17.04
N ALA A 186 7.84 -3.99 -16.69
CA ALA A 186 9.13 -3.57 -16.14
C ALA A 186 9.40 -4.21 -14.77
N LEU A 187 8.40 -4.27 -13.88
CA LEU A 187 8.51 -4.94 -12.59
C LEU A 187 8.85 -6.43 -12.72
N ARG A 188 8.18 -7.13 -13.63
CA ARG A 188 8.49 -8.56 -13.93
C ARG A 188 9.88 -8.76 -14.52
N ALA A 189 10.36 -7.81 -15.31
CA ALA A 189 11.72 -7.87 -15.84
C ALA A 189 12.78 -7.71 -14.75
N LEU A 190 12.51 -6.91 -13.71
CA LEU A 190 13.38 -6.78 -12.55
C LEU A 190 13.51 -8.09 -11.76
N HIS A 191 12.43 -8.87 -11.67
CA HIS A 191 12.43 -10.17 -10.98
C HIS A 191 13.38 -11.18 -11.65
N GLY A 192 13.51 -11.17 -13.00
CA GLY A 192 14.29 -12.14 -13.75
C GLY A 192 15.78 -11.82 -13.85
N SER A 193 16.15 -10.60 -14.16
CA SER A 193 17.52 -10.06 -14.12
C SER A 193 17.51 -8.55 -14.39
N GLU A 194 18.29 -7.79 -13.61
CA GLU A 194 18.45 -6.34 -13.79
C GLU A 194 18.96 -5.98 -15.20
N ILE A 195 19.78 -6.85 -15.79
CA ILE A 195 20.39 -6.65 -17.13
C ILE A 195 19.36 -6.83 -18.24
N ALA A 196 18.45 -7.80 -18.12
CA ALA A 196 17.39 -8.05 -19.10
C ALA A 196 16.30 -6.98 -19.05
N ALA A 197 16.07 -6.35 -17.88
CA ALA A 197 15.11 -5.25 -17.74
C ALA A 197 15.49 -4.02 -18.57
N VAL A 198 16.79 -3.68 -18.59
CA VAL A 198 17.32 -2.54 -19.36
C VAL A 198 17.19 -2.74 -20.87
N GLN A 199 17.31 -3.99 -21.36
CA GLN A 199 17.27 -4.29 -22.81
C GLN A 199 15.85 -4.46 -23.37
N ARG A 200 14.84 -4.84 -22.55
CA ARG A 200 13.48 -5.12 -23.03
C ARG A 200 12.54 -3.91 -23.05
N VAL A 201 12.86 -2.84 -22.36
CA VAL A 201 12.03 -1.63 -22.37
C VAL A 201 12.36 -0.80 -23.60
N ARG A 202 11.73 -1.14 -24.70
CA ARG A 202 11.74 -0.32 -25.93
C ARG A 202 10.89 0.91 -25.71
N TRP A 203 11.54 2.05 -25.63
CA TRP A 203 11.03 3.39 -25.31
C TRP A 203 9.95 3.88 -26.30
N ARG A 204 8.71 3.49 -26.15
CA ARG A 204 7.62 3.97 -27.02
C ARG A 204 6.63 4.92 -26.38
N ASP A 205 6.58 5.03 -25.05
CA ASP A 205 5.62 5.90 -24.37
C ASP A 205 6.30 6.86 -23.40
N LEU A 206 5.99 8.15 -23.51
CA LEU A 206 6.58 9.24 -22.70
C LEU A 206 6.33 9.08 -21.19
N ALA A 207 5.20 8.51 -20.78
CA ALA A 207 4.88 8.26 -19.36
C ALA A 207 5.74 7.14 -18.76
N SER A 208 6.09 6.10 -19.56
CA SER A 208 7.02 5.06 -19.14
C SER A 208 8.46 5.58 -19.06
N LYS A 209 8.81 6.62 -19.86
CA LYS A 209 10.13 7.27 -19.81
C LYS A 209 10.39 7.94 -18.47
N LEU A 210 9.43 8.69 -17.93
CA LEU A 210 9.60 9.39 -16.66
C LEU A 210 9.76 8.44 -15.47
N PHE A 211 8.94 7.39 -15.42
CA PHE A 211 9.01 6.39 -14.35
C PHE A 211 10.25 5.50 -14.48
N PHE A 212 10.66 5.17 -15.72
CA PHE A 212 11.83 4.36 -15.99
C PHE A 212 13.14 5.14 -15.85
N GLU A 213 13.19 6.42 -16.24
CA GLU A 213 14.37 7.26 -15.99
C GLU A 213 14.60 7.47 -14.50
N LEU A 214 13.53 7.67 -13.70
CA LEU A 214 13.63 7.72 -12.24
C LEU A 214 14.09 6.37 -11.67
N GLY A 215 13.56 5.26 -12.14
CA GLY A 215 13.95 3.91 -11.71
C GLY A 215 15.36 3.51 -12.18
N CYS A 216 15.71 3.74 -13.46
CA CYS A 216 17.02 3.39 -14.00
C CYS A 216 18.15 4.34 -13.57
N LYS A 217 17.91 5.64 -13.43
CA LYS A 217 18.89 6.55 -12.80
C LYS A 217 19.15 6.13 -11.36
N PHE A 218 18.13 5.67 -10.69
CA PHE A 218 18.21 5.16 -9.33
C PHE A 218 19.05 3.87 -9.23
N VAL A 219 18.81 2.89 -10.10
CA VAL A 219 19.56 1.63 -10.16
C VAL A 219 21.00 1.85 -10.68
N ARG A 220 21.21 2.76 -11.64
CA ARG A 220 22.53 3.07 -12.19
C ARG A 220 23.44 3.80 -11.19
N GLN A 221 22.88 4.66 -10.33
CA GLN A 221 23.65 5.31 -9.25
C GLN A 221 24.00 4.34 -8.10
N SER A 222 23.29 3.21 -7.98
CA SER A 222 23.56 2.22 -6.92
C SER A 222 24.66 1.21 -7.26
N ASN A 223 25.21 1.20 -8.50
CA ASN A 223 26.25 0.24 -8.91
C ASN A 223 27.53 0.97 -9.36
N PRO A 224 28.46 1.34 -8.45
CA PRO A 224 29.73 1.99 -8.77
C PRO A 224 30.78 1.02 -9.38
N ALA A 225 30.48 -0.27 -9.52
CA ALA A 225 31.45 -1.29 -9.94
C ALA A 225 31.59 -1.46 -11.47
N ARG A 226 31.13 -0.50 -12.29
CA ARG A 226 31.38 -0.45 -13.73
C ARG A 226 31.89 0.95 -14.15
N ARG A 227 33.09 1.25 -13.74
CA ARG A 227 34.02 2.12 -14.48
C ARG A 227 35.19 1.29 -14.92
#